data_984eb5eff09cdf5f1058f6899ebe8063
#
_entry.id   984eb5eff09cdf5f1058f6899ebe8063
#
_cell.length_a   1.000
_cell.length_b   1.000
_cell.length_c   1.000
_cell.angle_alpha   90.00
_cell.angle_beta   90.00
_cell.angle_gamma   90.00
#
_symmetry.space_group_name_H-M   'P 1'
#
loop_
_entity.id
_entity.type
_entity.pdbx_description
1 polymer ?
#
loop_
_entity_poly.entity_id
_entity_poly.type
_entity_poly.pdbx_seq_one_letter_code
_entity_poly.pdbx_strand_id
1 'polypeptide(L)'
;MAYQFDFMPVVENTDLLLRGALFTLELTAIGALLGVGVGIVGALVRAWAIRPFSAIFGVYVELIRNTPFLVQLFFIFFGLPSLGVQISEWQAAVLAMVINLGAYSTEIIRAGIQAIPRGQLEAAAALAMTRFEAFRHVVLLPALGKVWPALSSQIIIVMLGSAVCSQIATEELSFAANFIQSRNFHAFETYALTTLIYLCMALLIRQLLNWIGRRYISRSSV
;
A
#
# COMPACT_ATOMS: atom_id res chain seq x y z
N MET A 1 -19.31 38.90 6.63
CA MET A 1 -18.64 39.02 5.32
C MET A 1 -18.70 37.67 4.64
N ALA A 2 -19.11 37.63 3.36
CA ALA A 2 -19.04 36.38 2.58
C ALA A 2 -17.57 36.06 2.26
N TYR A 3 -17.14 34.80 2.41
CA TYR A 3 -15.82 34.35 2.03
C TYR A 3 -15.66 34.49 0.51
N GLN A 4 -14.59 35.12 0.06
CA GLN A 4 -14.28 35.22 -1.36
C GLN A 4 -13.19 34.18 -1.69
N PHE A 5 -13.54 33.26 -2.58
CA PHE A 5 -12.58 32.25 -3.04
C PHE A 5 -11.54 32.89 -3.96
N ASP A 6 -10.28 32.66 -3.63
CA ASP A 6 -9.13 33.04 -4.46
C ASP A 6 -8.19 31.86 -4.63
N PHE A 7 -8.21 31.27 -5.82
CA PHE A 7 -7.36 30.14 -6.18
C PHE A 7 -6.00 30.57 -6.78
N MET A 8 -5.82 31.86 -7.10
CA MET A 8 -4.59 32.33 -7.77
C MET A 8 -3.32 32.00 -6.95
N PRO A 9 -3.28 32.27 -5.62
CA PRO A 9 -2.10 31.97 -4.81
C PRO A 9 -1.75 30.48 -4.73
N VAL A 10 -2.74 29.59 -4.96
CA VAL A 10 -2.52 28.14 -5.00
C VAL A 10 -2.02 27.71 -6.37
N VAL A 11 -2.58 28.28 -7.44
CA VAL A 11 -2.18 28.01 -8.84
C VAL A 11 -0.73 28.44 -9.09
N GLU A 12 -0.28 29.54 -8.52
CA GLU A 12 1.12 29.98 -8.59
C GLU A 12 2.11 28.97 -7.97
N ASN A 13 1.63 28.11 -7.08
CA ASN A 13 2.42 27.05 -6.42
C ASN A 13 2.13 25.64 -6.98
N THR A 14 1.55 25.53 -8.18
CA THR A 14 1.22 24.23 -8.83
C THR A 14 2.44 23.33 -8.98
N ASP A 15 3.62 23.90 -9.24
CA ASP A 15 4.88 23.15 -9.34
C ASP A 15 5.17 22.35 -8.07
N LEU A 16 4.97 22.95 -6.89
CA LEU A 16 5.17 22.30 -5.61
C LEU A 16 4.14 21.16 -5.39
N LEU A 17 2.87 21.39 -5.76
CA LEU A 17 1.84 20.34 -5.69
C LEU A 17 2.15 19.17 -6.64
N LEU A 18 2.62 19.45 -7.84
CA LEU A 18 2.99 18.40 -8.80
C LEU A 18 4.19 17.59 -8.31
N ARG A 19 5.22 18.23 -7.76
CA ARG A 19 6.35 17.52 -7.13
C ARG A 19 5.88 16.64 -5.97
N GLY A 20 5.04 17.16 -5.08
CA GLY A 20 4.45 16.39 -3.99
C GLY A 20 3.62 15.21 -4.50
N ALA A 21 2.84 15.39 -5.57
CA ALA A 21 2.08 14.31 -6.19
C ALA A 21 2.99 13.22 -6.78
N LEU A 22 4.07 13.59 -7.48
CA LEU A 22 5.07 12.64 -8.00
C LEU A 22 5.71 11.86 -6.85
N PHE A 23 6.07 12.54 -5.77
CA PHE A 23 6.65 11.89 -4.59
C PHE A 23 5.68 10.92 -3.91
N THR A 24 4.38 11.28 -3.82
CA THR A 24 3.30 10.38 -3.37
C THR A 24 3.22 9.13 -4.25
N LEU A 25 3.31 9.27 -5.57
CA LEU A 25 3.30 8.14 -6.52
C LEU A 25 4.53 7.26 -6.36
N GLU A 26 5.71 7.84 -6.16
CA GLU A 26 6.95 7.11 -5.91
C GLU A 26 6.86 6.29 -4.63
N LEU A 27 6.47 6.90 -3.50
CA LEU A 27 6.24 6.21 -2.24
C LEU A 27 5.24 5.05 -2.40
N THR A 28 4.16 5.30 -3.13
CA THR A 28 3.12 4.29 -3.39
C THR A 28 3.67 3.13 -4.22
N ALA A 29 4.42 3.41 -5.28
CA ALA A 29 4.97 2.38 -6.15
C ALA A 29 5.95 1.47 -5.39
N ILE A 30 6.88 2.05 -4.62
CA ILE A 30 7.84 1.30 -3.81
C ILE A 30 7.13 0.54 -2.69
N GLY A 31 6.23 1.23 -1.96
CA GLY A 31 5.43 0.63 -0.90
C GLY A 31 4.58 -0.54 -1.40
N ALA A 32 3.94 -0.40 -2.57
CA ALA A 32 3.14 -1.45 -3.18
C ALA A 32 4.00 -2.64 -3.62
N LEU A 33 5.11 -2.39 -4.32
CA LEU A 33 5.98 -3.46 -4.80
C LEU A 33 6.55 -4.29 -3.64
N LEU A 34 7.16 -3.63 -2.66
CA LEU A 34 7.79 -4.30 -1.53
C LEU A 34 6.77 -4.85 -0.55
N GLY A 35 5.71 -4.09 -0.23
CA GLY A 35 4.67 -4.52 0.70
C GLY A 35 3.88 -5.72 0.19
N VAL A 36 3.49 -5.74 -1.09
CA VAL A 36 2.86 -6.92 -1.69
C VAL A 36 3.82 -8.11 -1.73
N GLY A 37 5.11 -7.88 -1.99
CA GLY A 37 6.15 -8.91 -1.90
C GLY A 37 6.21 -9.56 -0.53
N VAL A 38 6.27 -8.76 0.54
CA VAL A 38 6.17 -9.22 1.93
C VAL A 38 4.87 -9.99 2.17
N GLY A 39 3.75 -9.47 1.63
CA GLY A 39 2.44 -10.09 1.72
C GLY A 39 2.39 -11.49 1.10
N ILE A 40 2.99 -11.68 -0.08
CA ILE A 40 3.08 -13.00 -0.74
C ILE A 40 3.87 -13.98 0.14
N VAL A 41 5.04 -13.58 0.62
CA VAL A 41 5.87 -14.42 1.50
C VAL A 41 5.12 -14.78 2.78
N GLY A 42 4.51 -13.78 3.45
CA GLY A 42 3.74 -13.99 4.68
C GLY A 42 2.53 -14.92 4.47
N ALA A 43 1.80 -14.74 3.37
CA ALA A 43 0.66 -15.58 3.03
C ALA A 43 1.08 -17.05 2.80
N LEU A 44 2.19 -17.27 2.11
CA LEU A 44 2.77 -18.60 1.89
C LEU A 44 3.16 -19.28 3.19
N VAL A 45 3.95 -18.59 4.02
CA VAL A 45 4.42 -19.10 5.32
C VAL A 45 3.24 -19.47 6.22
N ARG A 46 2.18 -18.65 6.23
CA ARG A 46 0.97 -18.92 7.02
C ARG A 46 0.08 -20.00 6.42
N ALA A 47 -0.07 -20.04 5.10
CA ALA A 47 -0.88 -21.07 4.43
C ALA A 47 -0.28 -22.47 4.58
N TRP A 48 1.05 -22.60 4.58
CA TRP A 48 1.76 -23.87 4.77
C TRP A 48 2.04 -24.20 6.24
N ALA A 49 1.64 -23.33 7.17
CA ALA A 49 1.86 -23.48 8.61
C ALA A 49 3.33 -23.78 8.97
N ILE A 50 4.29 -23.10 8.27
CA ILE A 50 5.73 -23.29 8.49
C ILE A 50 6.13 -22.72 9.86
N ARG A 51 6.26 -23.58 10.87
CA ARG A 51 6.68 -23.17 12.22
C ARG A 51 8.21 -22.98 12.28
N PRO A 52 8.72 -21.93 13.01
CA PRO A 52 8.01 -20.93 13.83
C PRO A 52 7.50 -19.71 13.03
N PHE A 53 7.90 -19.55 11.77
CA PHE A 53 7.65 -18.35 10.97
C PHE A 53 6.16 -18.01 10.82
N SER A 54 5.28 -19.02 10.74
CA SER A 54 3.83 -18.80 10.69
C SER A 54 3.30 -18.06 11.91
N ALA A 55 3.83 -18.34 13.10
CA ALA A 55 3.48 -17.64 14.33
C ALA A 55 4.01 -16.20 14.31
N ILE A 56 5.26 -15.98 13.87
CA ILE A 56 5.88 -14.65 13.76
C ILE A 56 5.06 -13.76 12.81
N PHE A 57 4.73 -14.27 11.61
CA PHE A 57 3.87 -13.54 10.68
C PHE A 57 2.46 -13.33 11.24
N GLY A 58 1.94 -14.26 12.04
CA GLY A 58 0.67 -14.09 12.73
C GLY A 58 0.68 -12.89 13.67
N VAL A 59 1.67 -12.83 14.56
CA VAL A 59 1.84 -11.72 15.51
C VAL A 59 2.07 -10.39 14.77
N TYR A 60 2.93 -10.39 13.74
CA TYR A 60 3.17 -9.22 12.91
C TYR A 60 1.87 -8.66 12.29
N VAL A 61 1.07 -9.52 11.68
CA VAL A 61 -0.19 -9.12 11.04
C VAL A 61 -1.17 -8.58 12.06
N GLU A 62 -1.33 -9.25 13.21
CA GLU A 62 -2.22 -8.80 14.28
C GLU A 62 -1.80 -7.43 14.85
N LEU A 63 -0.51 -7.24 15.12
CA LEU A 63 0.00 -5.96 15.64
C LEU A 63 -0.23 -4.82 14.66
N ILE A 64 0.13 -5.01 13.38
CA ILE A 64 0.05 -3.94 12.38
C ILE A 64 -1.39 -3.59 12.04
N ARG A 65 -2.28 -4.59 11.90
CA ARG A 65 -3.67 -4.34 11.52
C ARG A 65 -4.54 -3.78 12.64
N ASN A 66 -4.11 -3.92 13.90
CA ASN A 66 -4.82 -3.42 15.06
C ASN A 66 -4.20 -2.16 15.68
N THR A 67 -3.24 -1.52 15.00
CA THR A 67 -2.62 -0.26 15.42
C THR A 67 -2.76 0.81 14.35
N PRO A 68 -2.92 2.11 14.71
CA PRO A 68 -3.03 3.19 13.72
C PRO A 68 -1.74 3.36 12.93
N PHE A 69 -1.84 3.62 11.63
CA PHE A 69 -0.69 3.85 10.74
C PHE A 69 0.20 5.00 11.22
N LEU A 70 -0.38 6.09 11.71
CA LEU A 70 0.37 7.24 12.27
C LEU A 70 1.28 6.81 13.43
N VAL A 71 0.78 5.94 14.31
CA VAL A 71 1.56 5.44 15.46
C VAL A 71 2.71 4.55 14.98
N GLN A 72 2.46 3.69 13.98
CA GLN A 72 3.50 2.86 13.35
C GLN A 72 4.60 3.74 12.73
N LEU A 73 4.22 4.78 12.00
CA LEU A 73 5.13 5.73 11.38
C LEU A 73 6.02 6.43 12.41
N PHE A 74 5.42 6.96 13.49
CA PHE A 74 6.16 7.63 14.55
C PHE A 74 7.07 6.65 15.32
N PHE A 75 6.61 5.42 15.56
CA PHE A 75 7.43 4.40 16.19
C PHE A 75 8.68 4.08 15.37
N ILE A 76 8.55 4.02 14.05
CA ILE A 76 9.67 3.81 13.13
C ILE A 76 10.59 5.05 13.12
N PHE A 77 10.01 6.23 12.90
CA PHE A 77 10.78 7.47 12.69
C PHE A 77 11.54 7.93 13.93
N PHE A 78 10.93 7.81 15.12
CA PHE A 78 11.57 8.20 16.40
C PHE A 78 12.22 7.00 17.11
N GLY A 79 11.68 5.80 16.93
CA GLY A 79 12.17 4.61 17.63
C GLY A 79 13.48 4.08 17.08
N LEU A 80 13.68 4.01 15.76
CA LEU A 80 14.93 3.51 15.17
C LEU A 80 16.14 4.37 15.54
N PRO A 81 16.08 5.71 15.48
CA PRO A 81 17.19 6.55 15.93
C PRO A 81 17.54 6.37 17.42
N SER A 82 16.56 6.12 18.28
CA SER A 82 16.81 5.85 19.71
C SER A 82 17.59 4.54 19.94
N LEU A 83 17.59 3.63 18.96
CA LEU A 83 18.36 2.39 18.93
C LEU A 83 19.70 2.55 18.18
N GLY A 84 20.04 3.78 17.76
CA GLY A 84 21.29 4.08 17.03
C GLY A 84 21.21 3.90 15.51
N VAL A 85 20.04 3.59 14.95
CA VAL A 85 19.83 3.45 13.51
C VAL A 85 19.34 4.77 12.92
N GLN A 86 20.21 5.52 12.24
CA GLN A 86 19.82 6.74 11.56
C GLN A 86 18.99 6.44 10.33
N ILE A 87 17.85 7.09 10.20
CA ILE A 87 16.90 6.89 9.12
C ILE A 87 16.34 8.26 8.68
N SER A 88 16.24 8.50 7.37
CA SER A 88 15.61 9.70 6.85
C SER A 88 14.07 9.57 6.89
N GLU A 89 13.39 10.72 6.79
CA GLU A 89 11.92 10.79 6.70
C GLU A 89 11.38 9.97 5.53
N TRP A 90 12.06 10.00 4.38
CA TRP A 90 11.71 9.19 3.22
C TRP A 90 11.81 7.69 3.50
N GLN A 91 12.93 7.26 4.09
CA GLN A 91 13.15 5.85 4.44
C GLN A 91 12.14 5.38 5.47
N ALA A 92 11.81 6.21 6.46
CA ALA A 92 10.81 5.91 7.48
C ALA A 92 9.42 5.76 6.86
N ALA A 93 9.04 6.67 5.94
CA ALA A 93 7.77 6.61 5.22
C ALA A 93 7.66 5.33 4.39
N VAL A 94 8.68 5.01 3.57
CA VAL A 94 8.72 3.77 2.77
C VAL A 94 8.60 2.55 3.66
N LEU A 95 9.41 2.47 4.74
CA LEU A 95 9.41 1.32 5.64
C LEU A 95 8.05 1.14 6.32
N ALA A 96 7.43 2.22 6.80
CA ALA A 96 6.11 2.18 7.41
C ALA A 96 5.04 1.69 6.42
N MET A 97 5.05 2.21 5.19
CA MET A 97 4.11 1.80 4.14
C MET A 97 4.30 0.33 3.74
N VAL A 98 5.55 -0.13 3.61
CA VAL A 98 5.87 -1.54 3.31
C VAL A 98 5.39 -2.47 4.42
N ILE A 99 5.67 -2.13 5.68
CA ILE A 99 5.23 -2.90 6.84
C ILE A 99 3.70 -2.95 6.91
N ASN A 100 3.05 -1.80 6.75
CA ASN A 100 1.59 -1.72 6.81
C ASN A 100 0.94 -2.52 5.68
N LEU A 101 1.28 -2.23 4.43
CA LEU A 101 0.71 -2.94 3.27
C LEU A 101 1.06 -4.42 3.28
N GLY A 102 2.26 -4.80 3.74
CA GLY A 102 2.69 -6.18 3.86
C GLY A 102 1.79 -7.01 4.77
N ALA A 103 1.40 -6.45 5.92
CA ALA A 103 0.48 -7.10 6.85
C ALA A 103 -0.91 -7.31 6.26
N TYR A 104 -1.48 -6.26 5.65
CA TYR A 104 -2.79 -6.37 4.99
C TYR A 104 -2.75 -7.31 3.78
N SER A 105 -1.73 -7.22 2.93
CA SER A 105 -1.54 -8.10 1.78
C SER A 105 -1.37 -9.55 2.19
N THR A 106 -0.69 -9.83 3.31
CA THR A 106 -0.55 -11.20 3.85
C THR A 106 -1.92 -11.83 4.07
N GLU A 107 -2.85 -11.14 4.73
CA GLU A 107 -4.18 -11.70 4.98
C GLU A 107 -5.05 -11.77 3.74
N ILE A 108 -5.01 -10.75 2.89
CA ILE A 108 -5.77 -10.72 1.62
C ILE A 108 -5.35 -11.91 0.75
N ILE A 109 -4.04 -12.11 0.55
CA ILE A 109 -3.52 -13.20 -0.29
C ILE A 109 -3.77 -14.56 0.37
N ARG A 110 -3.60 -14.69 1.69
CA ARG A 110 -3.90 -15.91 2.44
C ARG A 110 -5.36 -16.33 2.27
N ALA A 111 -6.30 -15.38 2.36
CA ALA A 111 -7.72 -15.65 2.10
C ALA A 111 -7.95 -16.17 0.67
N GLY A 112 -7.24 -15.61 -0.33
CA GLY A 112 -7.28 -16.11 -1.71
C GLY A 112 -6.78 -17.54 -1.85
N ILE A 113 -5.65 -17.88 -1.21
CA ILE A 113 -5.10 -19.24 -1.20
C ILE A 113 -6.12 -20.23 -0.58
N GLN A 114 -6.73 -19.86 0.53
CA GLN A 114 -7.73 -20.69 1.21
C GLN A 114 -9.05 -20.86 0.42
N ALA A 115 -9.34 -19.94 -0.49
CA ALA A 115 -10.50 -20.01 -1.36
C ALA A 115 -10.32 -20.94 -2.57
N ILE A 116 -9.14 -21.57 -2.74
CA ILE A 116 -8.89 -22.53 -3.82
C ILE A 116 -9.58 -23.85 -3.49
N PRO A 117 -10.38 -24.42 -4.42
CA PRO A 117 -11.05 -25.70 -4.21
C PRO A 117 -10.07 -26.83 -3.91
N ARG A 118 -10.39 -27.66 -2.89
CA ARG A 118 -9.53 -28.79 -2.49
C ARG A 118 -9.23 -29.75 -3.65
N GLY A 119 -10.19 -29.98 -4.54
CA GLY A 119 -10.00 -30.84 -5.71
C GLY A 119 -8.86 -30.40 -6.63
N GLN A 120 -8.57 -29.11 -6.72
CA GLN A 120 -7.39 -28.63 -7.49
C GLN A 120 -6.07 -29.04 -6.83
N LEU A 121 -6.02 -29.01 -5.49
CA LEU A 121 -4.84 -29.45 -4.73
C LEU A 121 -4.69 -30.97 -4.78
N GLU A 122 -5.78 -31.73 -4.75
CA GLU A 122 -5.80 -33.17 -4.89
C GLU A 122 -5.36 -33.60 -6.29
N ALA A 123 -5.82 -32.91 -7.34
CA ALA A 123 -5.38 -33.15 -8.71
C ALA A 123 -3.88 -32.87 -8.89
N ALA A 124 -3.37 -31.78 -8.31
CA ALA A 124 -1.93 -31.49 -8.30
C ALA A 124 -1.12 -32.60 -7.60
N ALA A 125 -1.63 -33.10 -6.47
CA ALA A 125 -0.99 -34.20 -5.75
C ALA A 125 -1.02 -35.52 -6.56
N ALA A 126 -2.10 -35.81 -7.27
CA ALA A 126 -2.21 -36.97 -8.15
C ALA A 126 -1.20 -36.90 -9.33
N LEU A 127 -0.85 -35.71 -9.77
CA LEU A 127 0.22 -35.46 -10.76
C LEU A 127 1.63 -35.45 -10.14
N ALA A 128 1.79 -35.89 -8.89
CA ALA A 128 3.04 -35.90 -8.13
C ALA A 128 3.76 -34.54 -8.05
N MET A 129 3.01 -33.43 -8.17
CA MET A 129 3.57 -32.09 -8.02
C MET A 129 4.05 -31.86 -6.58
N THR A 130 5.24 -31.26 -6.44
CA THR A 130 5.73 -30.77 -5.16
C THR A 130 4.84 -29.64 -4.65
N ARG A 131 4.88 -29.33 -3.35
CA ARG A 131 4.12 -28.22 -2.76
C ARG A 131 4.43 -26.88 -3.44
N PHE A 132 5.67 -26.65 -3.85
CA PHE A 132 6.07 -25.44 -4.54
C PHE A 132 5.52 -25.37 -5.97
N GLU A 133 5.58 -26.47 -6.70
CA GLU A 133 5.01 -26.56 -8.07
C GLU A 133 3.49 -26.38 -8.05
N ALA A 134 2.78 -27.07 -7.15
CA ALA A 134 1.35 -26.91 -6.96
C ALA A 134 0.99 -25.45 -6.61
N PHE A 135 1.75 -24.81 -5.72
CA PHE A 135 1.55 -23.40 -5.40
C PHE A 135 1.76 -22.51 -6.62
N ARG A 136 2.89 -22.65 -7.31
CA ARG A 136 3.28 -21.78 -8.44
C ARG A 136 2.32 -21.92 -9.63
N HIS A 137 1.90 -23.13 -9.96
CA HIS A 137 1.17 -23.41 -11.19
C HIS A 137 -0.34 -23.58 -11.02
N VAL A 138 -0.81 -23.98 -9.81
CA VAL A 138 -2.21 -24.28 -9.57
C VAL A 138 -2.87 -23.24 -8.64
N VAL A 139 -2.13 -22.72 -7.63
CA VAL A 139 -2.73 -21.90 -6.57
C VAL A 139 -2.52 -20.40 -6.81
N LEU A 140 -1.31 -19.97 -7.13
CA LEU A 140 -0.91 -18.56 -7.06
C LEU A 140 -1.77 -17.66 -7.97
N LEU A 141 -1.86 -17.97 -9.25
CA LEU A 141 -2.59 -17.12 -10.21
C LEU A 141 -4.11 -17.11 -9.94
N PRO A 142 -4.79 -18.25 -9.72
CA PRO A 142 -6.20 -18.24 -9.37
C PRO A 142 -6.49 -17.55 -8.02
N ALA A 143 -5.61 -17.72 -7.02
CA ALA A 143 -5.75 -17.04 -5.73
C ALA A 143 -5.62 -15.53 -5.90
N LEU A 144 -4.59 -15.05 -6.63
CA LEU A 144 -4.42 -13.63 -6.93
C LEU A 144 -5.61 -13.07 -7.72
N GLY A 145 -6.14 -13.83 -8.68
CA GLY A 145 -7.33 -13.41 -9.44
C GLY A 145 -8.52 -13.13 -8.54
N LYS A 146 -8.77 -14.01 -7.56
CA LYS A 146 -9.89 -13.85 -6.60
C LYS A 146 -9.72 -12.64 -5.68
N VAL A 147 -8.51 -12.33 -5.26
CA VAL A 147 -8.24 -11.24 -4.29
C VAL A 147 -7.76 -9.95 -4.92
N TRP A 148 -7.54 -9.92 -6.23
CA TRP A 148 -7.01 -8.75 -6.93
C TRP A 148 -7.80 -7.47 -6.68
N PRO A 149 -9.15 -7.47 -6.66
CA PRO A 149 -9.91 -6.26 -6.35
C PRO A 149 -9.65 -5.75 -4.93
N ALA A 150 -9.55 -6.65 -3.94
CA ALA A 150 -9.26 -6.29 -2.55
C ALA A 150 -7.83 -5.75 -2.40
N LEU A 151 -6.85 -6.40 -3.06
CA LEU A 151 -5.45 -5.98 -3.06
C LEU A 151 -5.30 -4.61 -3.73
N SER A 152 -5.96 -4.40 -4.86
CA SER A 152 -5.98 -3.11 -5.56
C SER A 152 -6.56 -1.99 -4.70
N SER A 153 -7.67 -2.26 -4.01
CA SER A 153 -8.25 -1.29 -3.07
C SER A 153 -7.31 -0.98 -1.92
N GLN A 154 -6.61 -1.97 -1.39
CA GLN A 154 -5.64 -1.78 -0.30
C GLN A 154 -4.44 -0.92 -0.74
N ILE A 155 -3.93 -1.09 -1.95
CA ILE A 155 -2.87 -0.25 -2.52
C ILE A 155 -3.33 1.22 -2.60
N ILE A 156 -4.56 1.48 -3.03
CA ILE A 156 -5.12 2.83 -3.09
C ILE A 156 -5.29 3.42 -1.68
N ILE A 157 -5.76 2.62 -0.71
CA ILE A 157 -5.87 3.05 0.69
C ILE A 157 -4.50 3.47 1.25
N VAL A 158 -3.46 2.70 0.97
CA VAL A 158 -2.10 3.01 1.42
C VAL A 158 -1.56 4.25 0.70
N MET A 159 -1.86 4.45 -0.58
CA MET A 159 -1.54 5.68 -1.30
C MET A 159 -2.19 6.91 -0.64
N LEU A 160 -3.48 6.85 -0.33
CA LEU A 160 -4.17 7.94 0.38
C LEU A 160 -3.64 8.11 1.81
N GLY A 161 -3.27 7.00 2.45
CA GLY A 161 -2.64 6.99 3.77
C GLY A 161 -1.24 7.60 3.82
N SER A 162 -0.54 7.71 2.67
CA SER A 162 0.76 8.39 2.62
C SER A 162 0.70 9.86 3.04
N ALA A 163 -0.48 10.49 2.95
CA ALA A 163 -0.74 11.84 3.46
C ALA A 163 -0.30 12.02 4.94
N VAL A 164 -0.37 10.95 5.73
CA VAL A 164 0.09 10.94 7.12
C VAL A 164 1.61 11.10 7.23
N CYS A 165 2.38 10.73 6.19
CA CYS A 165 3.83 10.86 6.18
C CYS A 165 4.30 12.33 6.18
N SER A 166 3.42 13.28 5.81
CA SER A 166 3.68 14.72 5.96
C SER A 166 3.99 15.12 7.41
N GLN A 167 3.51 14.35 8.40
CA GLN A 167 3.73 14.60 9.83
C GLN A 167 5.18 14.38 10.28
N ILE A 168 5.98 13.69 9.48
CA ILE A 168 7.43 13.52 9.69
C ILE A 168 8.23 14.29 8.63
N ALA A 169 7.65 15.34 8.04
CA ALA A 169 8.25 16.20 7.02
C ALA A 169 8.60 15.46 5.70
N THR A 170 7.98 14.32 5.41
CA THR A 170 8.10 13.69 4.08
C THR A 170 7.41 14.57 3.03
N GLU A 171 8.13 14.98 1.98
CA GLU A 171 7.71 16.00 1.00
C GLU A 171 6.68 15.46 -0.03
N GLU A 172 5.69 14.71 0.45
CA GLU A 172 4.57 14.22 -0.36
C GLU A 172 3.50 15.32 -0.56
N LEU A 173 2.42 15.02 -1.26
CA LEU A 173 1.41 16.01 -1.68
C LEU A 173 0.76 16.78 -0.52
N SER A 174 0.47 16.13 0.62
CA SER A 174 -0.08 16.83 1.79
C SER A 174 0.94 17.74 2.47
N PHE A 175 2.22 17.39 2.45
CA PHE A 175 3.29 18.28 2.89
C PHE A 175 3.32 19.55 2.04
N ALA A 176 3.28 19.40 0.71
CA ALA A 176 3.22 20.53 -0.22
C ALA A 176 1.99 21.43 0.06
N ALA A 177 0.83 20.83 0.28
CA ALA A 177 -0.39 21.55 0.64
C ALA A 177 -0.24 22.32 1.97
N ASN A 178 0.28 21.67 3.00
CA ASN A 178 0.55 22.29 4.31
C ASN A 178 1.51 23.48 4.20
N PHE A 179 2.56 23.32 3.38
CA PHE A 179 3.53 24.39 3.13
C PHE A 179 2.92 25.60 2.44
N ILE A 180 2.10 25.39 1.41
CA ILE A 180 1.43 26.44 0.65
C ILE A 180 0.44 27.18 1.56
N GLN A 181 -0.47 26.46 2.23
CA GLN A 181 -1.50 27.07 3.06
C GLN A 181 -0.92 27.85 4.26
N SER A 182 0.21 27.42 4.80
CA SER A 182 0.87 28.13 5.91
C SER A 182 1.44 29.50 5.52
N ARG A 183 1.61 29.76 4.22
CA ARG A 183 2.14 31.01 3.66
C ARG A 183 1.09 31.92 3.06
N ASN A 184 0.08 31.35 2.41
CA ASN A 184 -0.95 32.13 1.72
C ASN A 184 -2.24 32.28 2.51
N PHE A 185 -2.44 31.47 3.57
CA PHE A 185 -3.65 31.43 4.42
C PHE A 185 -4.94 31.07 3.69
N HIS A 186 -4.86 30.57 2.44
CA HIS A 186 -5.97 30.05 1.62
C HIS A 186 -6.13 28.54 1.81
N ALA A 187 -6.49 28.14 3.06
CA ALA A 187 -6.57 26.72 3.42
C ALA A 187 -7.62 25.96 2.59
N PHE A 188 -8.81 26.52 2.43
CA PHE A 188 -9.90 25.85 1.70
C PHE A 188 -9.51 25.58 0.25
N GLU A 189 -9.00 26.60 -0.47
CA GLU A 189 -8.61 26.51 -1.87
C GLU A 189 -7.47 25.50 -2.06
N THR A 190 -6.47 25.55 -1.16
CA THR A 190 -5.32 24.64 -1.20
C THR A 190 -5.76 23.18 -1.01
N TYR A 191 -6.58 22.89 0.01
CA TYR A 191 -7.03 21.52 0.23
C TYR A 191 -8.08 21.05 -0.78
N ALA A 192 -8.90 21.95 -1.34
CA ALA A 192 -9.81 21.61 -2.42
C ALA A 192 -9.02 21.11 -3.66
N LEU A 193 -7.97 21.85 -4.07
CA LEU A 193 -7.13 21.46 -5.20
C LEU A 193 -6.33 20.18 -4.89
N THR A 194 -5.75 20.07 -3.69
CA THR A 194 -5.05 18.89 -3.22
C THR A 194 -5.95 17.65 -3.25
N THR A 195 -7.21 17.77 -2.81
CA THR A 195 -8.20 16.70 -2.85
C THR A 195 -8.48 16.25 -4.29
N LEU A 196 -8.61 17.19 -5.23
CA LEU A 196 -8.78 16.85 -6.65
C LEU A 196 -7.56 16.11 -7.21
N ILE A 197 -6.33 16.50 -6.83
CA ILE A 197 -5.11 15.80 -7.26
C ILE A 197 -5.08 14.37 -6.69
N TYR A 198 -5.36 14.17 -5.39
CA TYR A 198 -5.47 12.83 -4.80
C TYR A 198 -6.54 11.98 -5.50
N LEU A 199 -7.71 12.56 -5.80
CA LEU A 199 -8.77 11.87 -6.53
C LEU A 199 -8.30 11.42 -7.91
N CYS A 200 -7.66 12.31 -8.67
CA CYS A 200 -7.09 11.98 -9.98
C CYS A 200 -6.05 10.84 -9.88
N MET A 201 -5.13 10.92 -8.92
CA MET A 201 -4.13 9.87 -8.69
C MET A 201 -4.79 8.54 -8.33
N ALA A 202 -5.79 8.53 -7.44
CA ALA A 202 -6.51 7.32 -7.05
C ALA A 202 -7.23 6.68 -8.24
N LEU A 203 -7.88 7.48 -9.10
CA LEU A 203 -8.55 7.01 -10.31
C LEU A 203 -7.55 6.45 -11.32
N LEU A 204 -6.41 7.11 -11.53
CA LEU A 204 -5.34 6.63 -12.43
C LEU A 204 -4.75 5.31 -11.94
N ILE A 205 -4.40 5.21 -10.66
CA ILE A 205 -3.89 3.97 -10.07
C ILE A 205 -4.94 2.86 -10.17
N ARG A 206 -6.22 3.15 -9.90
CA ARG A 206 -7.32 2.19 -10.04
C ARG A 206 -7.42 1.67 -11.47
N GLN A 207 -7.35 2.55 -12.47
CA GLN A 207 -7.40 2.15 -13.89
C GLN A 207 -6.19 1.29 -14.26
N LEU A 208 -4.98 1.67 -13.81
CA LEU A 208 -3.75 0.92 -14.02
C LEU A 208 -3.84 -0.49 -13.41
N LEU A 209 -4.24 -0.59 -12.13
CA LEU A 209 -4.39 -1.87 -11.45
C LEU A 209 -5.48 -2.75 -12.08
N ASN A 210 -6.58 -2.17 -12.51
CA ASN A 210 -7.62 -2.89 -13.26
C ASN A 210 -7.12 -3.39 -14.62
N TRP A 211 -6.29 -2.60 -15.31
CA TRP A 211 -5.67 -3.01 -16.56
C TRP A 211 -4.69 -4.18 -16.34
N ILE A 212 -3.82 -4.09 -15.31
CA ILE A 212 -2.90 -5.16 -14.90
C ILE A 212 -3.69 -6.43 -14.57
N GLY A 213 -4.72 -6.33 -13.75
CA GLY A 213 -5.57 -7.45 -13.36
C GLY A 213 -6.18 -8.16 -14.55
N ARG A 214 -6.78 -7.41 -15.49
CA ARG A 214 -7.37 -7.97 -16.71
C ARG A 214 -6.32 -8.58 -17.66
N ARG A 215 -5.15 -7.97 -17.76
CA ARG A 215 -4.13 -8.38 -18.72
C ARG A 215 -3.36 -9.63 -18.27
N TYR A 216 -3.04 -9.72 -16.96
CA TYR A 216 -2.09 -10.72 -16.46
C TYR A 216 -2.70 -11.73 -15.47
N ILE A 217 -3.80 -11.38 -14.80
CA ILE A 217 -4.34 -12.18 -13.71
C ILE A 217 -5.65 -12.87 -14.10
N SER A 218 -6.61 -12.14 -14.69
CA SER A 218 -7.94 -12.68 -15.02
C SER A 218 -7.95 -13.68 -16.20
N ARG A 219 -6.87 -13.78 -16.98
CA ARG A 219 -6.78 -14.75 -18.10
C ARG A 219 -6.60 -16.20 -17.65
N SER A 220 -6.31 -16.47 -16.41
CA SER A 220 -6.05 -17.81 -15.86
C SER A 220 -7.18 -18.35 -14.99
N SER A 221 -8.36 -17.71 -14.99
CA SER A 221 -9.54 -18.14 -14.22
C SER A 221 -10.63 -18.80 -15.06
N VAL A 222 -10.29 -19.33 -16.24
CA VAL A 222 -11.17 -20.18 -17.07
C VAL A 222 -10.75 -21.63 -16.94
#